data_60efd7df2ffa64b33eee09d0e6704374
#
_entry.id   60efd7df2ffa64b33eee09d0e6704374
#
_cell.length_a   1.000
_cell.length_b   1.000
_cell.length_c   1.000
_cell.angle_alpha   90.00
_cell.angle_beta   90.00
_cell.angle_gamma   90.00
#
_symmetry.space_group_name_H-M   'P 1'
#
loop_
_entity.id
_entity.type
_entity.pdbx_description
1 polymer ?
#
loop_
_entity_poly.entity_id
_entity_poly.type
_entity_poly.pdbx_seq_one_letter_code
_entity_poly.pdbx_strand_id
1 'polypeptide(L)'
;APGKRADLWQLYCAPGAQDAAISQFDKDDVEAIGLVKFDFLGLTTLTILDLTLTYVRQLDPAFSLALENLPLDDAKTYDIFKQAATTAIFQFESRGMRELLKRAKPDRLEDMIALNALYRPGPMDLIPEYVDRKQGRQKVEYLHQSIEPILSETYGVMVYQEQVMRIAQV
;
A
#
# COMPACT_ATOMS: atom_id res chain seq x y z
N ALA A 1 -22.39 -21.28 -8.67
CA ALA A 1 -21.49 -22.18 -7.97
C ALA A 1 -21.82 -23.61 -8.32
N PRO A 2 -20.93 -24.36 -8.93
CA PRO A 2 -21.19 -25.78 -9.16
C PRO A 2 -21.12 -26.50 -7.83
N GLY A 3 -22.26 -26.99 -7.42
CA GLY A 3 -22.55 -28.03 -6.43
C GLY A 3 -21.60 -28.14 -5.22
N LYS A 4 -22.17 -28.42 -4.13
CA LYS A 4 -21.58 -28.66 -2.80
C LYS A 4 -20.28 -29.49 -2.85
N ARG A 5 -19.17 -28.90 -3.25
CA ARG A 5 -17.86 -29.56 -3.21
C ARG A 5 -17.32 -29.71 -1.77
N ALA A 6 -18.00 -29.10 -0.80
CA ALA A 6 -17.73 -29.35 0.61
C ALA A 6 -17.87 -30.85 1.00
N ASP A 7 -18.59 -31.64 0.20
CA ASP A 7 -18.70 -33.08 0.40
C ASP A 7 -17.45 -33.86 -0.06
N LEU A 8 -16.51 -33.21 -0.73
CA LEU A 8 -15.31 -33.83 -1.30
C LEU A 8 -14.06 -33.68 -0.44
N TRP A 9 -14.10 -32.88 0.62
CA TRP A 9 -12.99 -32.71 1.56
C TRP A 9 -13.46 -32.54 2.99
N GLN A 10 -12.56 -32.89 3.88
CA GLN A 10 -12.81 -32.76 5.30
C GLN A 10 -12.65 -31.29 5.71
N LEU A 11 -13.64 -30.78 6.43
CA LEU A 11 -13.62 -29.47 7.06
C LEU A 11 -13.28 -29.63 8.55
N TYR A 12 -12.54 -28.71 9.08
CA TYR A 12 -12.19 -28.62 10.49
C TYR A 12 -12.78 -27.36 11.08
N CYS A 13 -13.40 -27.47 12.26
CA CYS A 13 -13.81 -26.32 13.06
C CYS A 13 -12.81 -26.15 14.22
N ALA A 14 -12.13 -25.01 14.28
CA ALA A 14 -11.25 -24.72 15.39
C ALA A 14 -12.06 -24.63 16.70
N PRO A 15 -11.53 -25.10 17.85
CA PRO A 15 -12.19 -24.95 19.15
C PRO A 15 -12.50 -23.47 19.43
N GLY A 16 -13.80 -23.16 19.66
CA GLY A 16 -14.27 -21.79 19.90
C GLY A 16 -14.73 -21.00 18.66
N ALA A 17 -14.54 -21.50 17.46
CA ALA A 17 -15.12 -20.93 16.25
C ALA A 17 -16.53 -21.50 16.02
N GLN A 18 -17.56 -20.70 16.22
CA GLN A 18 -18.94 -21.19 16.14
C GLN A 18 -19.44 -21.39 14.69
N ASP A 19 -18.85 -20.72 13.69
CA ASP A 19 -19.38 -20.72 12.32
C ASP A 19 -18.29 -20.76 11.20
N ALA A 20 -17.02 -21.02 11.51
CA ALA A 20 -15.97 -21.04 10.51
C ALA A 20 -15.47 -22.46 10.24
N ALA A 21 -15.78 -22.98 9.06
CA ALA A 21 -15.18 -24.21 8.56
C ALA A 21 -13.82 -23.93 7.89
N ILE A 22 -12.80 -24.67 8.31
CA ILE A 22 -11.44 -24.55 7.78
C ILE A 22 -11.13 -25.78 6.95
N SER A 23 -10.58 -25.61 5.74
CA SER A 23 -10.07 -26.71 4.94
C SER A 23 -8.89 -27.37 5.65
N GLN A 24 -8.83 -28.71 5.62
CA GLN A 24 -7.66 -29.47 6.09
C GLN A 24 -6.53 -29.47 5.06
N PHE A 25 -6.82 -29.07 3.84
CA PHE A 25 -5.82 -28.90 2.78
C PHE A 25 -5.25 -27.49 2.80
N ASP A 26 -4.00 -27.36 2.41
CA ASP A 26 -3.39 -26.04 2.25
C ASP A 26 -3.98 -25.29 1.02
N LYS A 27 -3.56 -24.03 0.84
CA LYS A 27 -4.07 -23.18 -0.22
C LYS A 27 -3.75 -23.72 -1.63
N ASP A 28 -2.58 -24.32 -1.81
CA ASP A 28 -2.09 -24.76 -3.11
C ASP A 28 -2.84 -26.05 -3.55
N ASP A 29 -3.10 -26.97 -2.62
CA ASP A 29 -3.93 -28.15 -2.85
C ASP A 29 -5.38 -27.77 -3.18
N VAL A 30 -5.93 -26.77 -2.47
CA VAL A 30 -7.28 -26.27 -2.73
C VAL A 30 -7.40 -25.65 -4.13
N GLU A 31 -6.39 -24.93 -4.58
CA GLU A 31 -6.33 -24.37 -5.94
C GLU A 31 -6.15 -25.47 -7.00
N ALA A 32 -5.30 -26.47 -6.71
CA ALA A 32 -5.02 -27.59 -7.63
C ALA A 32 -6.29 -28.40 -7.99
N ILE A 33 -7.24 -28.53 -7.07
CA ILE A 33 -8.54 -29.19 -7.32
C ILE A 33 -9.57 -28.27 -7.97
N GLY A 34 -9.17 -27.05 -8.39
CA GLY A 34 -9.99 -26.12 -9.17
C GLY A 34 -10.89 -25.22 -8.34
N LEU A 35 -10.61 -25.02 -7.08
CA LEU A 35 -11.28 -23.98 -6.28
C LEU A 35 -10.56 -22.64 -6.40
N VAL A 36 -11.35 -21.59 -6.29
CA VAL A 36 -10.85 -20.21 -6.29
C VAL A 36 -10.84 -19.70 -4.85
N LYS A 37 -9.69 -19.23 -4.42
CA LYS A 37 -9.51 -18.52 -3.15
C LYS A 37 -9.90 -17.06 -3.33
N PHE A 38 -10.79 -16.56 -2.48
CA PHE A 38 -11.12 -15.14 -2.40
C PHE A 38 -10.60 -14.58 -1.08
N ASP A 39 -9.77 -13.56 -1.16
CA ASP A 39 -9.28 -12.85 0.03
C ASP A 39 -10.17 -11.64 0.30
N PHE A 40 -10.87 -11.66 1.44
CA PHE A 40 -11.65 -10.52 1.91
C PHE A 40 -10.81 -9.77 2.95
N LEU A 41 -10.28 -8.61 2.53
CA LEU A 41 -9.44 -7.78 3.37
C LEU A 41 -10.17 -6.48 3.69
N GLY A 42 -10.17 -6.12 4.97
CA GLY A 42 -10.68 -4.84 5.45
C GLY A 42 -9.57 -4.02 6.11
N LEU A 43 -9.73 -2.71 6.10
CA LEU A 43 -8.81 -1.79 6.75
C LEU A 43 -9.52 -1.01 7.85
N THR A 44 -9.24 -1.37 9.10
CA THR A 44 -9.85 -0.74 10.30
C THR A 44 -9.60 0.77 10.32
N THR A 45 -8.46 1.25 9.83
CA THR A 45 -8.13 2.67 9.77
C THR A 45 -9.16 3.48 8.98
N LEU A 46 -9.68 2.96 7.86
CA LEU A 46 -10.74 3.63 7.10
C LEU A 46 -12.04 3.72 7.89
N THR A 47 -12.39 2.68 8.64
CA THR A 47 -13.56 2.71 9.55
C THR A 47 -13.40 3.76 10.63
N ILE A 48 -12.19 3.90 11.22
CA ILE A 48 -11.90 4.92 12.23
C ILE A 48 -12.05 6.32 11.65
N LEU A 49 -11.56 6.56 10.44
CA LEU A 49 -11.71 7.86 9.77
C LEU A 49 -13.18 8.20 9.50
N ASP A 50 -13.97 7.25 9.00
CA ASP A 50 -15.40 7.44 8.74
C ASP A 50 -16.19 7.75 10.02
N LEU A 51 -15.95 6.98 11.09
CA LEU A 51 -16.53 7.23 12.40
C LEU A 51 -16.11 8.60 12.97
N THR A 52 -14.85 8.98 12.78
CA THR A 52 -14.34 10.30 13.22
C THR A 52 -15.10 11.42 12.53
N LEU A 53 -15.27 11.35 11.20
CA LEU A 53 -16.05 12.34 10.46
C LEU A 53 -17.52 12.38 10.92
N THR A 54 -18.09 11.22 11.20
CA THR A 54 -19.46 11.12 11.73
C THR A 54 -19.60 11.85 13.07
N TYR A 55 -18.67 11.64 14.00
CA TYR A 55 -18.69 12.30 15.31
C TYR A 55 -18.43 13.81 15.20
N VAL A 56 -17.48 14.22 14.36
CA VAL A 56 -17.20 15.65 14.13
C VAL A 56 -18.45 16.36 13.59
N ARG A 57 -19.17 15.78 12.63
CA ARG A 57 -20.41 16.34 12.08
C ARG A 57 -21.56 16.40 13.10
N GLN A 58 -21.57 15.50 14.08
CA GLN A 58 -22.54 15.57 15.19
C GLN A 58 -22.22 16.74 16.14
N LEU A 59 -20.93 17.03 16.35
CA LEU A 59 -20.50 18.14 17.23
C LEU A 59 -20.55 19.49 16.52
N ASP A 60 -20.25 19.52 15.23
CA ASP A 60 -20.29 20.70 14.37
C ASP A 60 -21.02 20.37 13.06
N PRO A 61 -22.34 20.62 12.98
CA PRO A 61 -23.10 20.38 11.76
C PRO A 61 -22.66 21.22 10.54
N ALA A 62 -21.89 22.29 10.74
CA ALA A 62 -21.34 23.11 9.66
C ALA A 62 -20.05 22.48 9.05
N PHE A 63 -19.50 21.47 9.69
CA PHE A 63 -18.30 20.79 9.19
C PHE A 63 -18.58 20.01 7.90
N SER A 64 -17.97 20.42 6.81
CA SER A 64 -18.26 19.94 5.45
C SER A 64 -17.07 19.20 4.77
N LEU A 65 -16.02 18.83 5.51
CA LEU A 65 -14.89 18.13 4.94
C LEU A 65 -15.31 16.78 4.38
N ALA A 66 -14.95 16.52 3.12
CA ALA A 66 -15.02 15.22 2.47
C ALA A 66 -13.59 14.72 2.21
N LEU A 67 -13.31 13.45 2.51
CA LEU A 67 -11.96 12.88 2.35
C LEU A 67 -11.50 12.92 0.89
N GLU A 68 -12.46 12.81 -0.04
CA GLU A 68 -12.20 12.83 -1.49
C GLU A 68 -11.72 14.19 -2.00
N ASN A 69 -11.99 15.25 -1.22
CA ASN A 69 -11.68 16.65 -1.58
C ASN A 69 -10.47 17.20 -0.83
N LEU A 70 -9.68 16.33 -0.17
CA LEU A 70 -8.47 16.76 0.52
C LEU A 70 -7.44 17.28 -0.49
N PRO A 71 -6.79 18.44 -0.24
CA PRO A 71 -5.65 18.87 -1.04
C PRO A 71 -4.49 17.90 -0.84
N LEU A 72 -3.91 17.42 -1.95
CA LEU A 72 -2.82 16.45 -1.92
C LEU A 72 -1.43 17.13 -1.98
N ASP A 73 -1.38 18.45 -1.93
CA ASP A 73 -0.20 19.30 -2.08
C ASP A 73 0.10 20.19 -0.86
N ASP A 74 -0.52 19.88 0.29
CA ASP A 74 -0.29 20.68 1.52
C ASP A 74 1.14 20.52 2.05
N ALA A 75 1.93 21.58 1.90
CA ALA A 75 3.34 21.61 2.31
C ALA A 75 3.55 21.32 3.80
N LYS A 76 2.62 21.76 4.67
CA LYS A 76 2.72 21.52 6.12
C LYS A 76 2.58 20.04 6.44
N THR A 77 1.71 19.34 5.74
CA THR A 77 1.58 17.88 5.85
C THR A 77 2.88 17.19 5.45
N TYR A 78 3.49 17.55 4.32
CA TYR A 78 4.77 16.95 3.92
C TYR A 78 5.92 17.30 4.86
N ASP A 79 5.89 18.44 5.55
CA ASP A 79 6.90 18.76 6.57
C ASP A 79 6.85 17.80 7.77
N ILE A 80 5.68 17.30 8.15
CA ILE A 80 5.53 16.26 9.17
C ILE A 80 6.26 14.98 8.73
N PHE A 81 6.10 14.59 7.48
CA PHE A 81 6.78 13.42 6.92
C PHE A 81 8.29 13.63 6.77
N LYS A 82 8.74 14.79 6.27
CA LYS A 82 10.16 15.13 6.14
C LYS A 82 10.89 15.11 7.49
N GLN A 83 10.20 15.54 8.56
CA GLN A 83 10.72 15.52 9.93
C GLN A 83 10.58 14.13 10.58
N ALA A 84 9.91 13.20 9.93
CA ALA A 84 9.53 11.89 10.47
C ALA A 84 8.77 11.98 11.81
N ALA A 85 7.98 13.04 11.99
CA ALA A 85 7.09 13.21 13.14
C ALA A 85 5.80 12.41 12.95
N THR A 86 5.91 11.13 12.60
CA THR A 86 4.84 10.27 12.09
C THR A 86 4.35 9.25 13.11
N THR A 87 4.44 9.56 14.40
CA THR A 87 3.85 8.73 15.46
C THR A 87 2.33 8.66 15.25
N ALA A 88 1.77 7.46 15.30
CA ALA A 88 0.37 7.16 15.05
C ALA A 88 -0.12 7.47 13.62
N ILE A 89 0.77 7.73 12.67
CA ILE A 89 0.40 7.78 11.25
C ILE A 89 0.54 6.38 10.67
N PHE A 90 -0.60 5.81 10.27
CA PHE A 90 -0.68 4.45 9.73
C PHE A 90 0.36 4.20 8.64
N GLN A 91 1.07 3.07 8.74
CA GLN A 91 2.15 2.62 7.85
C GLN A 91 3.45 3.47 7.88
N PHE A 92 3.46 4.64 8.53
CA PHE A 92 4.63 5.53 8.55
C PHE A 92 5.26 5.70 9.94
N GLU A 93 4.80 4.95 10.94
CA GLU A 93 5.21 5.11 12.35
C GLU A 93 6.38 4.21 12.77
N SER A 94 6.73 3.16 12.00
CA SER A 94 7.82 2.26 12.37
C SER A 94 9.16 2.99 12.36
N ARG A 95 10.09 2.57 13.24
CA ARG A 95 11.43 3.15 13.33
C ARG A 95 12.14 3.19 11.97
N GLY A 96 12.11 2.08 11.24
CA GLY A 96 12.78 1.99 9.94
C GLY A 96 12.14 2.90 8.88
N MET A 97 10.81 2.98 8.84
CA MET A 97 10.11 3.91 7.94
C MET A 97 10.43 5.37 8.28
N ARG A 98 10.49 5.73 9.57
CA ARG A 98 10.86 7.08 9.99
C ARG A 98 12.28 7.46 9.58
N GLU A 99 13.25 6.54 9.69
CA GLU A 99 14.60 6.78 9.18
C GLU A 99 14.63 6.91 7.65
N LEU A 100 13.81 6.15 6.93
CA LEU A 100 13.64 6.29 5.49
C LEU A 100 13.06 7.67 5.12
N LEU A 101 12.02 8.13 5.80
CA LEU A 101 11.40 9.45 5.59
C LEU A 101 12.40 10.60 5.76
N LYS A 102 13.26 10.56 6.79
CA LYS A 102 14.33 11.56 6.99
C LYS A 102 15.31 11.63 5.84
N ARG A 103 15.61 10.48 5.23
CA ARG A 103 16.53 10.38 4.10
C ARG A 103 15.87 10.80 2.80
N ALA A 104 14.65 10.33 2.54
CA ALA A 104 13.93 10.55 1.30
C ALA A 104 13.32 11.94 1.19
N LYS A 105 12.92 12.54 2.33
CA LYS A 105 12.28 13.86 2.42
C LYS A 105 11.14 14.02 1.40
N PRO A 106 10.07 13.23 1.52
CA PRO A 106 8.96 13.26 0.58
C PRO A 106 8.31 14.65 0.56
N ASP A 107 7.92 15.13 -0.61
CA ASP A 107 7.30 16.45 -0.82
C ASP A 107 6.06 16.39 -1.72
N ARG A 108 5.64 15.19 -2.13
CA ARG A 108 4.44 14.92 -2.92
C ARG A 108 3.89 13.53 -2.59
N LEU A 109 2.62 13.31 -2.95
CA LEU A 109 1.92 12.06 -2.65
C LEU A 109 2.57 10.84 -3.32
N GLU A 110 3.05 11.00 -4.55
CA GLU A 110 3.72 9.94 -5.30
C GLU A 110 4.95 9.41 -4.58
N ASP A 111 5.70 10.27 -3.89
CA ASP A 111 6.83 9.84 -3.05
C ASP A 111 6.35 8.98 -1.89
N MET A 112 5.26 9.37 -1.24
CA MET A 112 4.70 8.60 -0.12
C MET A 112 4.25 7.21 -0.58
N ILE A 113 3.60 7.13 -1.75
CA ILE A 113 3.17 5.87 -2.36
C ILE A 113 4.39 5.01 -2.68
N ALA A 114 5.42 5.58 -3.32
CA ALA A 114 6.64 4.87 -3.68
C ALA A 114 7.39 4.35 -2.45
N LEU A 115 7.56 5.17 -1.41
CA LEU A 115 8.23 4.76 -0.17
C LEU A 115 7.49 3.63 0.53
N ASN A 116 6.15 3.68 0.56
CA ASN A 116 5.33 2.62 1.12
C ASN A 116 5.42 1.32 0.29
N ALA A 117 5.52 1.43 -1.02
CA ALA A 117 5.71 0.29 -1.92
C ALA A 117 7.11 -0.33 -1.80
N LEU A 118 8.15 0.50 -1.62
CA LEU A 118 9.54 0.04 -1.51
C LEU A 118 9.88 -0.52 -0.13
N TYR A 119 9.24 -0.03 0.94
CA TYR A 119 9.56 -0.43 2.31
C TYR A 119 8.95 -1.79 2.68
N ARG A 120 9.41 -2.84 2.02
CA ARG A 120 9.05 -4.24 2.30
C ARG A 120 10.18 -5.18 1.84
N PRO A 121 10.26 -6.41 2.38
CA PRO A 121 11.27 -7.39 1.94
C PRO A 121 11.25 -7.57 0.42
N GLY A 122 12.41 -7.54 -0.21
CA GLY A 122 12.61 -7.59 -1.65
C GLY A 122 12.86 -6.20 -2.25
N PRO A 123 11.86 -5.33 -2.41
CA PRO A 123 12.04 -4.01 -3.01
C PRO A 123 12.93 -3.03 -2.21
N MET A 124 13.18 -3.32 -0.93
CA MET A 124 14.00 -2.49 -0.04
C MET A 124 15.40 -2.16 -0.58
N ASP A 125 15.97 -3.06 -1.36
CA ASP A 125 17.30 -2.89 -1.95
C ASP A 125 17.34 -1.76 -2.99
N LEU A 126 16.19 -1.34 -3.53
CA LEU A 126 16.06 -0.24 -4.46
C LEU A 126 15.93 1.14 -3.78
N ILE A 127 15.73 1.17 -2.46
CA ILE A 127 15.55 2.41 -1.70
C ILE A 127 16.75 3.37 -1.82
N PRO A 128 18.00 2.93 -1.70
CA PRO A 128 19.14 3.83 -1.85
C PRO A 128 19.14 4.56 -3.21
N GLU A 129 18.93 3.81 -4.28
CA GLU A 129 18.88 4.34 -5.63
C GLU A 129 17.74 5.33 -5.82
N TYR A 130 16.53 4.98 -5.36
CA TYR A 130 15.37 5.87 -5.39
C TYR A 130 15.65 7.19 -4.66
N VAL A 131 16.17 7.10 -3.44
CA VAL A 131 16.47 8.27 -2.60
C VAL A 131 17.57 9.15 -3.22
N ASP A 132 18.62 8.55 -3.76
CA ASP A 132 19.73 9.31 -4.36
C ASP A 132 19.32 10.01 -5.65
N ARG A 133 18.51 9.37 -6.47
CA ARG A 133 17.94 9.97 -7.68
C ARG A 133 16.94 11.07 -7.34
N LYS A 134 16.04 10.85 -6.39
CA LYS A 134 15.11 11.89 -5.91
C LYS A 134 15.83 13.11 -5.39
N GLN A 135 16.92 12.93 -4.64
CA GLN A 135 17.72 14.02 -4.06
C GLN A 135 18.70 14.66 -5.05
N GLY A 136 18.71 14.20 -6.31
CA GLY A 136 19.64 14.72 -7.33
C GLY A 136 21.11 14.33 -7.12
N ARG A 137 21.40 13.40 -6.20
CA ARG A 137 22.76 12.88 -5.97
C ARG A 137 23.21 11.91 -7.03
N GLN A 138 22.26 11.23 -7.65
CA GLN A 138 22.47 10.33 -8.79
C GLN A 138 21.61 10.79 -9.95
N LYS A 139 22.18 10.80 -11.16
CA LYS A 139 21.46 11.12 -12.38
C LYS A 139 20.42 10.03 -12.67
N VAL A 140 19.21 10.44 -13.06
CA VAL A 140 18.21 9.51 -13.56
C VAL A 140 18.59 9.14 -14.99
N GLU A 141 18.74 7.85 -15.22
CA GLU A 141 19.03 7.28 -16.54
C GLU A 141 17.97 6.23 -16.88
N TYR A 142 17.55 6.24 -18.13
CA TYR A 142 16.58 5.30 -18.64
C TYR A 142 17.27 4.38 -19.67
N LEU A 143 16.98 3.09 -19.61
CA LEU A 143 17.53 2.12 -20.58
C LEU A 143 17.09 2.41 -22.02
N HIS A 144 15.92 3.01 -22.20
CA HIS A 144 15.39 3.44 -23.47
C HIS A 144 14.45 4.63 -23.28
N GLN A 145 14.39 5.52 -24.27
CA GLN A 145 13.55 6.72 -24.19
C GLN A 145 12.05 6.41 -24.03
N SER A 146 11.58 5.27 -24.57
CA SER A 146 10.17 4.88 -24.47
C SER A 146 9.72 4.55 -23.04
N ILE A 147 10.65 4.19 -22.13
CA ILE A 147 10.30 3.88 -20.73
C ILE A 147 10.32 5.09 -19.80
N GLU A 148 10.88 6.22 -20.25
CA GLU A 148 10.90 7.46 -19.47
C GLU A 148 9.50 7.90 -19.00
N PRO A 149 8.46 7.95 -19.84
CA PRO A 149 7.12 8.34 -19.40
C PRO A 149 6.52 7.39 -18.35
N ILE A 150 7.01 6.15 -18.27
CA ILE A 150 6.54 5.13 -17.35
C ILE A 150 7.23 5.25 -15.99
N LEU A 151 8.54 5.58 -15.99
CA LEU A 151 9.37 5.56 -14.81
C LEU A 151 9.74 6.95 -14.27
N SER A 152 9.37 8.03 -14.95
CA SER A 152 9.72 9.40 -14.53
C SER A 152 9.18 9.74 -13.16
N GLU A 153 7.98 9.30 -12.83
CA GLU A 153 7.35 9.48 -11.52
C GLU A 153 8.16 8.87 -10.38
N THR A 154 8.84 7.76 -10.64
CA THR A 154 9.63 6.99 -9.68
C THR A 154 11.15 7.15 -9.90
N TYR A 155 11.57 8.25 -10.53
CA TYR A 155 12.97 8.60 -10.78
C TYR A 155 13.75 7.49 -11.51
N GLY A 156 13.09 6.78 -12.44
CA GLY A 156 13.70 5.70 -13.22
C GLY A 156 13.80 4.35 -12.48
N VAL A 157 13.22 4.23 -11.30
CA VAL A 157 13.19 2.97 -10.54
C VAL A 157 11.87 2.25 -10.79
N MET A 158 11.89 0.96 -11.10
CA MET A 158 10.68 0.14 -11.17
C MET A 158 10.17 -0.18 -9.77
N VAL A 159 9.02 0.38 -9.42
CA VAL A 159 8.40 0.25 -8.09
C VAL A 159 7.09 -0.53 -8.15
N TYR A 160 6.29 -0.31 -9.20
CA TYR A 160 4.92 -0.80 -9.31
C TYR A 160 4.78 -1.89 -10.36
N GLN A 161 3.88 -2.83 -10.10
CA GLN A 161 3.54 -3.90 -11.05
C GLN A 161 3.05 -3.34 -12.39
N GLU A 162 2.28 -2.25 -12.35
CA GLU A 162 1.76 -1.55 -13.53
C GLU A 162 2.89 -1.00 -14.41
N GLN A 163 3.98 -0.55 -13.81
CA GLN A 163 5.16 -0.10 -14.58
C GLN A 163 5.79 -1.27 -15.33
N VAL A 164 5.95 -2.43 -14.68
CA VAL A 164 6.47 -3.64 -15.33
C VAL A 164 5.59 -4.07 -16.49
N MET A 165 4.28 -4.09 -16.29
CA MET A 165 3.31 -4.45 -17.32
C MET A 165 3.35 -3.48 -18.52
N ARG A 166 3.46 -2.18 -18.27
CA ARG A 166 3.56 -1.17 -19.32
C ARG A 166 4.88 -1.23 -20.09
N ILE A 167 5.99 -1.48 -19.39
CA ILE A 167 7.31 -1.65 -20.03
C ILE A 167 7.31 -2.86 -20.96
N ALA A 168 6.64 -3.96 -20.58
CA ALA A 168 6.54 -5.15 -21.42
C ALA A 168 5.70 -4.95 -22.71
N GLN A 169 4.95 -3.85 -22.83
CA GLN A 169 4.12 -3.50 -23.98
C GLN A 169 4.79 -2.52 -24.95
N VAL A 170 5.92 -1.91 -24.56
CA VAL A 170 6.63 -0.87 -25.30
C VAL A 170 7.97 -1.37 -25.84
#